data_bc9294412ed6f63f3686a9a343904e4a
#
_entry.id   bc9294412ed6f63f3686a9a343904e4a
#
_cell.length_a   1.000
_cell.length_b   1.000
_cell.length_c   1.000
_cell.angle_alpha   90.00
_cell.angle_beta   90.00
_cell.angle_gamma   90.00
#
_symmetry.space_group_name_H-M   'P 1'
#
loop_
_entity.id
_entity.type
_entity.pdbx_description
1 polymer ?
#
loop_
_entity_poly.entity_id
_entity_poly.type
_entity_poly.pdbx_seq_one_letter_code
_entity_poly.pdbx_strand_id
1 'polypeptide(L)'
;MNFKTLFSGLLAAACALCPTWAQTYPAKTISLIVPYPAGGPSDFFARKLQPDAAAKLGQTMIIENIGGAGGAIGLSKLVNAPAEGYTLSLGSPMELVLAPMAIQGVKYKSEDFKLVAQFATTNTILAVRNSLNVKTVDELLALARKSTDKPLSYGSVGPGSLYHLIGEKFSQITKVQMLHVPYKGIAPLLSDLMGGQIDMAFLPMAGSIPATIMDGKIQGLAVTSKTPHALFKQFPAMAAMKGMEAMDFDIWAGVQVHKNTPDAVVSTLNKAFYAAAEVPETRKALEGSGNVVLPSRTPAELALVYQSEIERYRAIAKSINLQPQ
;
A
#
# COMPACT_ATOMS: atom_id res chain seq x y z
N MET A 1 2.99 75.34 7.64
CA MET A 1 2.88 73.97 7.10
C MET A 1 4.00 73.18 7.73
N ASN A 2 3.68 72.29 8.68
CA ASN A 2 4.65 71.70 9.60
C ASN A 2 5.45 70.55 8.92
N PHE A 3 6.76 70.72 8.79
CA PHE A 3 7.73 69.75 8.25
C PHE A 3 7.79 68.43 9.01
N LYS A 4 7.23 68.37 10.21
CA LYS A 4 7.22 67.15 11.07
C LYS A 4 6.20 66.08 10.63
N THR A 5 5.16 66.44 9.91
CA THR A 5 4.13 65.47 9.46
C THR A 5 4.47 64.76 8.18
N LEU A 6 5.42 65.26 7.35
CA LEU A 6 5.87 64.58 6.13
C LEU A 6 6.87 63.42 6.42
N PHE A 7 7.67 63.53 7.51
CA PHE A 7 8.66 62.49 7.84
C PHE A 7 8.04 61.26 8.50
N SER A 8 6.90 61.40 9.19
CA SER A 8 6.21 60.25 9.81
C SER A 8 5.47 59.37 8.78
N GLY A 9 5.07 59.93 7.62
CA GLY A 9 4.42 59.14 6.57
C GLY A 9 5.36 58.27 5.74
N LEU A 10 6.64 58.70 5.60
CA LEU A 10 7.61 57.95 4.82
C LEU A 10 8.18 56.71 5.58
N LEU A 11 8.22 56.74 6.92
CA LEU A 11 8.69 55.59 7.72
C LEU A 11 7.64 54.48 7.82
N ALA A 12 6.35 54.78 7.73
CA ALA A 12 5.28 53.80 7.74
C ALA A 12 5.13 53.04 6.42
N ALA A 13 5.54 53.63 5.30
CA ALA A 13 5.51 52.99 3.97
C ALA A 13 6.68 52.05 3.71
N ALA A 14 7.80 52.21 4.43
CA ALA A 14 8.99 51.37 4.27
C ALA A 14 8.88 49.99 4.93
N CYS A 15 7.96 49.80 5.89
CA CYS A 15 7.71 48.51 6.55
C CYS A 15 6.82 47.53 5.74
N ALA A 16 6.18 47.97 4.66
CA ALA A 16 5.26 47.16 3.85
C ALA A 16 5.99 46.35 2.74
N LEU A 17 7.30 46.49 2.56
CA LEU A 17 8.09 45.85 1.51
C LEU A 17 9.06 44.80 2.08
N CYS A 18 8.79 44.19 3.25
CA CYS A 18 9.49 42.97 3.59
C CYS A 18 9.05 41.89 2.58
N PRO A 19 9.96 41.43 1.69
CA PRO A 19 9.65 40.25 0.92
C PRO A 19 9.37 39.13 1.93
N THR A 20 8.15 38.67 2.03
CA THR A 20 7.87 37.37 2.65
C THR A 20 8.67 36.38 1.83
N TRP A 21 9.84 36.02 2.34
CA TRP A 21 10.58 34.87 1.83
C TRP A 21 9.66 33.69 2.04
N ALA A 22 8.88 33.36 1.00
CA ALA A 22 8.13 32.10 0.99
C ALA A 22 9.17 31.02 1.23
N GLN A 23 9.17 30.42 2.42
CA GLN A 23 10.07 29.35 2.77
C GLN A 23 9.96 28.29 1.68
N THR A 24 11.05 28.11 0.91
CA THR A 24 11.07 27.14 -0.18
C THR A 24 10.85 25.75 0.44
N TYR A 25 9.76 25.10 0.07
CA TYR A 25 9.49 23.72 0.48
C TYR A 25 10.41 22.76 -0.30
N PRO A 26 11.03 21.77 0.38
CA PRO A 26 11.04 21.53 1.83
C PRO A 26 12.19 22.25 2.54
N ALA A 27 11.97 22.76 3.78
CA ALA A 27 12.95 23.45 4.60
C ALA A 27 13.32 22.68 5.89
N LYS A 28 12.67 21.56 6.19
CA LYS A 28 12.90 20.72 7.38
C LYS A 28 12.76 19.23 7.04
N THR A 29 13.18 18.36 7.94
CA THR A 29 13.07 16.90 7.81
C THR A 29 11.64 16.46 7.50
N ILE A 30 11.51 15.51 6.57
CA ILE A 30 10.25 14.90 6.15
C ILE A 30 10.12 13.54 6.84
N SER A 31 8.95 13.23 7.38
CA SER A 31 8.60 11.92 7.92
C SER A 31 7.81 11.13 6.87
N LEU A 32 8.28 9.94 6.52
CA LEU A 32 7.58 8.96 5.69
C LEU A 32 7.09 7.82 6.59
N ILE A 33 5.80 7.84 6.90
CA ILE A 33 5.15 6.78 7.67
C ILE A 33 5.00 5.54 6.78
N VAL A 34 5.44 4.40 7.28
CA VAL A 34 5.13 3.08 6.73
C VAL A 34 4.11 2.44 7.67
N PRO A 35 2.85 2.25 7.26
CA PRO A 35 1.77 1.82 8.14
C PRO A 35 1.80 0.31 8.47
N TYR A 36 2.98 -0.31 8.41
CA TYR A 36 3.23 -1.73 8.65
C TYR A 36 4.58 -1.96 9.35
N PRO A 37 4.77 -3.13 10.00
CA PRO A 37 6.05 -3.50 10.58
C PRO A 37 7.20 -3.49 9.58
N ALA A 38 8.41 -3.22 10.06
CA ALA A 38 9.63 -3.30 9.27
C ALA A 38 9.85 -4.70 8.69
N GLY A 39 10.52 -4.79 7.52
CA GLY A 39 10.81 -6.04 6.82
C GLY A 39 9.68 -6.53 5.90
N GLY A 40 8.50 -5.89 5.91
CA GLY A 40 7.42 -6.17 4.97
C GLY A 40 7.57 -5.46 3.62
N PRO A 41 6.68 -5.76 2.65
CA PRO A 41 6.73 -5.13 1.31
C PRO A 41 6.69 -3.61 1.33
N SER A 42 5.85 -3.00 2.17
CA SER A 42 5.78 -1.54 2.29
C SER A 42 7.07 -0.92 2.81
N ASP A 43 7.74 -1.56 3.78
CA ASP A 43 9.05 -1.14 4.28
C ASP A 43 10.13 -1.27 3.20
N PHE A 44 10.08 -2.33 2.40
CA PHE A 44 10.96 -2.50 1.23
C PHE A 44 10.82 -1.33 0.25
N PHE A 45 9.61 -0.96 -0.13
CA PHE A 45 9.36 0.18 -1.01
C PHE A 45 9.90 1.48 -0.42
N ALA A 46 9.59 1.75 0.85
CA ALA A 46 10.04 2.97 1.51
C ALA A 46 11.57 3.09 1.50
N ARG A 47 12.28 2.01 1.86
CA ARG A 47 13.76 2.00 1.91
C ARG A 47 14.41 2.08 0.54
N LYS A 48 13.74 1.64 -0.53
CA LYS A 48 14.24 1.77 -1.90
C LYS A 48 14.05 3.17 -2.47
N LEU A 49 12.92 3.82 -2.17
CA LEU A 49 12.60 5.15 -2.70
C LEU A 49 13.17 6.31 -1.87
N GLN A 50 13.26 6.15 -0.55
CA GLN A 50 13.62 7.21 0.38
C GLN A 50 14.96 7.90 0.06
N PRO A 51 16.08 7.19 -0.22
CA PRO A 51 17.36 7.86 -0.45
C PRO A 51 17.32 8.80 -1.65
N ASP A 52 16.76 8.32 -2.76
CA ASP A 52 16.70 9.07 -4.01
C ASP A 52 15.68 10.22 -3.92
N ALA A 53 14.54 9.99 -3.28
CA ALA A 53 13.54 11.04 -3.04
C ALA A 53 14.09 12.14 -2.12
N ALA A 54 14.80 11.78 -1.04
CA ALA A 54 15.46 12.72 -0.13
C ALA A 54 16.52 13.56 -0.85
N ALA A 55 17.34 12.92 -1.68
CA ALA A 55 18.35 13.61 -2.51
C ALA A 55 17.70 14.61 -3.49
N LYS A 56 16.60 14.23 -4.16
CA LYS A 56 15.86 15.12 -5.07
C LYS A 56 15.19 16.29 -4.35
N LEU A 57 14.74 16.09 -3.12
CA LEU A 57 14.14 17.13 -2.28
C LEU A 57 15.18 18.02 -1.58
N GLY A 58 16.45 17.59 -1.52
CA GLY A 58 17.51 18.30 -0.80
C GLY A 58 17.29 18.32 0.73
N GLN A 59 16.51 17.37 1.26
CA GLN A 59 16.18 17.31 2.68
C GLN A 59 16.22 15.88 3.22
N THR A 60 16.53 15.76 4.50
CA THR A 60 16.47 14.48 5.21
C THR A 60 15.05 13.95 5.20
N MET A 61 14.90 12.67 4.88
CA MET A 61 13.66 11.93 5.01
C MET A 61 13.85 10.76 5.97
N ILE A 62 13.00 10.63 6.98
CA ILE A 62 13.04 9.53 7.96
C ILE A 62 11.87 8.57 7.73
N ILE A 63 12.10 7.28 7.89
CA ILE A 63 11.08 6.25 7.81
C ILE A 63 10.60 5.91 9.22
N GLU A 64 9.27 5.93 9.42
CA GLU A 64 8.62 5.55 10.67
C GLU A 64 7.67 4.37 10.44
N ASN A 65 8.04 3.19 10.92
CA ASN A 65 7.17 2.00 10.85
C ASN A 65 6.11 2.05 11.96
N ILE A 66 4.84 2.30 11.61
CA ILE A 66 3.72 2.43 12.55
C ILE A 66 2.62 1.47 12.12
N GLY A 67 2.76 0.19 12.51
CA GLY A 67 1.81 -0.87 12.18
C GLY A 67 0.63 -0.95 13.15
N GLY A 68 -0.40 -1.68 12.74
CA GLY A 68 -1.57 -2.03 13.54
C GLY A 68 -2.89 -1.59 12.91
N ALA A 69 -3.96 -2.30 13.22
CA ALA A 69 -5.31 -2.09 12.70
C ALA A 69 -5.32 -1.94 11.15
N GLY A 70 -4.72 -2.91 10.43
CA GLY A 70 -4.67 -2.87 8.96
C GLY A 70 -3.96 -1.64 8.37
N GLY A 71 -3.05 -0.98 9.13
CA GLY A 71 -2.38 0.27 8.75
C GLY A 71 -3.08 1.55 9.23
N ALA A 72 -4.28 1.43 9.81
CA ALA A 72 -5.07 2.59 10.21
C ALA A 72 -4.41 3.45 11.30
N ILE A 73 -3.56 2.88 12.16
CA ILE A 73 -2.84 3.64 13.19
C ILE A 73 -1.86 4.63 12.52
N GLY A 74 -1.09 4.17 11.54
CA GLY A 74 -0.17 5.02 10.78
C GLY A 74 -0.89 6.14 10.03
N LEU A 75 -2.00 5.81 9.35
CA LEU A 75 -2.81 6.80 8.61
C LEU A 75 -3.50 7.81 9.55
N SER A 76 -3.93 7.38 10.74
CA SER A 76 -4.48 8.28 11.75
C SER A 76 -3.43 9.32 12.19
N LYS A 77 -2.14 8.94 12.28
CA LYS A 77 -1.07 9.90 12.53
C LYS A 77 -0.94 10.91 11.39
N LEU A 78 -0.98 10.46 10.15
CA LEU A 78 -0.91 11.36 8.98
C LEU A 78 -2.07 12.36 8.95
N VAL A 79 -3.31 11.91 9.13
CA VAL A 79 -4.49 12.80 9.04
C VAL A 79 -4.56 13.82 10.18
N ASN A 80 -3.93 13.53 11.32
CA ASN A 80 -3.84 14.45 12.45
C ASN A 80 -2.57 15.35 12.42
N ALA A 81 -1.68 15.15 11.44
CA ALA A 81 -0.49 15.98 11.28
C ALA A 81 -0.82 17.29 10.55
N PRO A 82 0.00 18.34 10.72
CA PRO A 82 -0.13 19.58 9.92
C PRO A 82 -0.06 19.28 8.42
N ALA A 83 -0.99 19.85 7.65
CA ALA A 83 -1.11 19.65 6.21
C ALA A 83 -0.05 20.44 5.39
N GLU A 84 1.20 20.46 5.85
CA GLU A 84 2.31 21.20 5.26
C GLU A 84 3.17 20.36 4.31
N GLY A 85 2.89 19.04 4.19
CA GLY A 85 3.66 18.11 3.37
C GLY A 85 4.93 17.55 4.02
N TYR A 86 5.13 17.73 5.33
CA TYR A 86 6.28 17.15 6.06
C TYR A 86 5.99 15.80 6.70
N THR A 87 4.73 15.41 6.73
CA THR A 87 4.31 14.06 7.09
C THR A 87 3.67 13.43 5.87
N LEU A 88 4.26 12.35 5.40
CA LEU A 88 3.80 11.54 4.27
C LEU A 88 3.45 10.15 4.80
N SER A 89 2.71 9.38 4.05
CA SER A 89 2.65 7.94 4.25
C SER A 89 2.92 7.22 2.93
N LEU A 90 3.65 6.12 2.99
CA LEU A 90 3.61 5.11 1.95
C LEU A 90 2.36 4.28 2.18
N GLY A 91 1.60 3.99 1.12
CA GLY A 91 0.34 3.32 1.29
C GLY A 91 -0.18 2.59 0.07
N SER A 92 -1.31 1.96 0.31
CA SER A 92 -2.03 1.11 -0.61
C SER A 92 -3.55 1.27 -0.41
N PRO A 93 -4.39 0.66 -1.23
CA PRO A 93 -5.84 0.66 -1.01
C PRO A 93 -6.26 0.07 0.35
N MET A 94 -5.42 -0.76 0.96
CA MET A 94 -5.78 -1.46 2.20
C MET A 94 -6.06 -0.47 3.34
N GLU A 95 -5.09 0.35 3.70
CA GLU A 95 -5.24 1.32 4.78
C GLU A 95 -5.99 2.57 4.35
N LEU A 96 -5.91 2.94 3.06
CA LEU A 96 -6.58 4.14 2.55
C LEU A 96 -8.09 3.96 2.35
N VAL A 97 -8.51 2.78 1.86
CA VAL A 97 -9.90 2.55 1.45
C VAL A 97 -10.56 1.46 2.29
N LEU A 98 -9.89 0.34 2.49
CA LEU A 98 -10.52 -0.83 3.13
C LEU A 98 -10.55 -0.73 4.64
N ALA A 99 -9.50 -0.24 5.29
CA ALA A 99 -9.45 -0.13 6.75
C ALA A 99 -10.60 0.73 7.33
N PRO A 100 -10.94 1.93 6.78
CA PRO A 100 -12.10 2.68 7.28
C PRO A 100 -13.45 2.00 7.06
N MET A 101 -13.53 1.00 6.17
CA MET A 101 -14.75 0.23 5.95
C MET A 101 -14.85 -1.02 6.81
N ALA A 102 -13.71 -1.55 7.28
CA ALA A 102 -13.61 -2.86 7.90
C ALA A 102 -13.35 -2.79 9.41
N ILE A 103 -12.85 -1.67 9.92
CA ILE A 103 -12.36 -1.57 11.29
C ILE A 103 -13.16 -0.53 12.04
N GLN A 104 -13.87 -0.96 13.10
CA GLN A 104 -14.55 -0.04 13.99
C GLN A 104 -13.55 0.90 14.65
N GLY A 105 -13.98 2.17 14.82
CA GLY A 105 -13.12 3.20 15.46
C GLY A 105 -12.14 3.91 14.54
N VAL A 106 -11.97 3.50 13.29
CA VAL A 106 -11.24 4.29 12.29
C VAL A 106 -12.07 5.52 11.92
N LYS A 107 -11.50 6.72 12.16
CA LYS A 107 -12.24 7.99 12.03
C LYS A 107 -11.96 8.73 10.73
N TYR A 108 -10.86 8.43 10.05
CA TYR A 108 -10.55 9.05 8.76
C TYR A 108 -11.34 8.39 7.62
N LYS A 109 -11.43 9.10 6.52
CA LYS A 109 -12.04 8.64 5.26
C LYS A 109 -11.00 8.62 4.15
N SER A 110 -11.23 7.84 3.11
CA SER A 110 -10.35 7.81 1.92
C SER A 110 -10.10 9.20 1.35
N GLU A 111 -11.12 10.06 1.37
CA GLU A 111 -11.11 11.42 0.87
C GLU A 111 -10.31 12.41 1.74
N ASP A 112 -9.76 11.98 2.88
CA ASP A 112 -8.90 12.81 3.72
C ASP A 112 -7.44 12.85 3.23
N PHE A 113 -7.13 12.12 2.15
CA PHE A 113 -5.80 12.03 1.56
C PHE A 113 -5.76 12.51 0.12
N LYS A 114 -4.57 13.00 -0.31
CA LYS A 114 -4.20 13.20 -1.71
C LYS A 114 -3.09 12.22 -2.07
N LEU A 115 -3.22 11.53 -3.21
CA LEU A 115 -2.17 10.69 -3.74
C LEU A 115 -1.09 11.56 -4.40
N VAL A 116 0.15 11.41 -3.95
CA VAL A 116 1.33 12.12 -4.46
C VAL A 116 1.98 11.37 -5.59
N ALA A 117 2.11 10.05 -5.45
CA ALA A 117 2.66 9.15 -6.45
C ALA A 117 2.02 7.77 -6.32
N GLN A 118 1.80 7.11 -7.44
CA GLN A 118 1.47 5.70 -7.54
C GLN A 118 2.56 5.08 -8.41
N PHE A 119 3.56 4.46 -7.81
CA PHE A 119 4.81 4.11 -8.50
C PHE A 119 4.92 2.63 -8.85
N ALA A 120 4.15 1.75 -8.22
CA ALA A 120 4.21 0.32 -8.51
C ALA A 120 2.85 -0.35 -8.31
N THR A 121 2.66 -1.47 -9.00
CA THR A 121 1.58 -2.42 -8.74
C THR A 121 2.13 -3.84 -8.71
N THR A 122 1.46 -4.74 -8.01
CA THR A 122 1.80 -6.15 -7.96
C THR A 122 0.54 -7.00 -7.84
N ASN A 123 0.61 -8.22 -8.37
CA ASN A 123 -0.43 -9.22 -8.16
C ASN A 123 -0.26 -9.86 -6.77
N THR A 124 -1.30 -10.51 -6.28
CA THR A 124 -1.18 -11.42 -5.16
C THR A 124 -1.03 -12.86 -5.65
N ILE A 125 -0.40 -13.69 -4.83
CA ILE A 125 -0.27 -15.13 -5.08
C ILE A 125 -0.91 -15.90 -3.93
N LEU A 126 -1.63 -16.96 -4.26
CA LEU A 126 -2.03 -17.98 -3.30
C LEU A 126 -0.81 -18.85 -2.99
N ALA A 127 -0.36 -18.81 -1.74
CA ALA A 127 0.74 -19.62 -1.25
C ALA A 127 0.28 -20.53 -0.10
N VAL A 128 0.90 -21.70 0.02
CA VAL A 128 0.60 -22.69 1.06
C VAL A 128 1.87 -23.16 1.75
N ARG A 129 1.76 -23.67 2.97
CA ARG A 129 2.88 -24.34 3.65
C ARG A 129 3.25 -25.65 2.92
N ASN A 130 4.52 -25.96 2.84
CA ASN A 130 5.02 -27.12 2.09
C ASN A 130 4.45 -28.46 2.57
N SER A 131 4.20 -28.60 3.86
CA SER A 131 3.69 -29.83 4.46
C SER A 131 2.24 -30.19 4.07
N LEU A 132 1.52 -29.31 3.35
CA LEU A 132 0.25 -29.69 2.72
C LEU A 132 0.42 -30.61 1.51
N ASN A 133 1.63 -30.64 0.90
CA ASN A 133 1.94 -31.45 -0.27
C ASN A 133 0.99 -31.25 -1.46
N VAL A 134 0.49 -30.02 -1.66
CA VAL A 134 -0.35 -29.64 -2.80
C VAL A 134 0.42 -28.73 -3.75
N LYS A 135 0.22 -28.88 -5.05
CA LYS A 135 0.94 -28.15 -6.11
C LYS A 135 0.01 -27.32 -6.99
N THR A 136 -1.29 -27.55 -6.90
CA THR A 136 -2.30 -26.87 -7.71
C THR A 136 -3.44 -26.36 -6.83
N VAL A 137 -4.21 -25.39 -7.36
CA VAL A 137 -5.42 -24.90 -6.70
C VAL A 137 -6.45 -26.03 -6.56
N ASP A 138 -6.58 -26.90 -7.56
CA ASP A 138 -7.53 -28.02 -7.53
C ASP A 138 -7.19 -29.03 -6.43
N GLU A 139 -5.90 -29.36 -6.25
CA GLU A 139 -5.45 -30.23 -5.16
C GLU A 139 -5.73 -29.60 -3.79
N LEU A 140 -5.49 -28.29 -3.64
CA LEU A 140 -5.83 -27.56 -2.42
C LEU A 140 -7.33 -27.62 -2.12
N LEU A 141 -8.17 -27.38 -3.13
CA LEU A 141 -9.63 -27.45 -2.99
C LEU A 141 -10.11 -28.86 -2.67
N ALA A 142 -9.50 -29.89 -3.27
CA ALA A 142 -9.81 -31.29 -2.96
C ALA A 142 -9.48 -31.63 -1.52
N LEU A 143 -8.34 -31.14 -1.00
CA LEU A 143 -7.95 -31.31 0.40
C LEU A 143 -8.92 -30.56 1.33
N ALA A 144 -9.21 -29.29 1.04
CA ALA A 144 -10.07 -28.45 1.87
C ALA A 144 -11.49 -29.01 1.98
N ARG A 145 -12.04 -29.57 0.91
CA ARG A 145 -13.37 -30.24 0.92
C ARG A 145 -13.42 -31.51 1.78
N LYS A 146 -12.29 -32.16 2.02
CA LYS A 146 -12.18 -33.33 2.91
C LYS A 146 -11.98 -32.94 4.37
N SER A 147 -11.55 -31.69 4.62
CA SER A 147 -11.17 -31.19 5.95
C SER A 147 -12.32 -30.40 6.61
N THR A 148 -13.55 -30.93 6.54
CA THR A 148 -14.76 -30.23 7.06
C THR A 148 -14.74 -30.03 8.55
N ASP A 149 -14.25 -31.00 9.33
CA ASP A 149 -14.18 -30.93 10.79
C ASP A 149 -13.05 -30.02 11.28
N LYS A 150 -12.03 -29.79 10.45
CA LYS A 150 -10.91 -28.89 10.71
C LYS A 150 -10.61 -28.08 9.45
N PRO A 151 -11.35 -26.98 9.21
CA PRO A 151 -11.13 -26.15 8.03
C PRO A 151 -9.70 -25.66 7.93
N LEU A 152 -9.17 -25.57 6.69
CA LEU A 152 -7.84 -25.00 6.45
C LEU A 152 -7.83 -23.54 6.93
N SER A 153 -6.73 -23.16 7.57
CA SER A 153 -6.51 -21.79 8.03
C SER A 153 -5.86 -20.93 6.96
N TYR A 154 -6.30 -19.68 6.86
CA TYR A 154 -5.63 -18.69 5.99
C TYR A 154 -5.25 -17.42 6.75
N GLY A 155 -4.04 -16.92 6.47
CA GLY A 155 -3.52 -15.71 7.07
C GLY A 155 -3.85 -14.45 6.27
N SER A 156 -4.11 -13.35 6.97
CA SER A 156 -4.17 -12.00 6.40
C SER A 156 -3.49 -10.98 7.31
N VAL A 157 -3.34 -9.74 6.85
CA VAL A 157 -2.80 -8.64 7.69
C VAL A 157 -3.88 -7.93 8.51
N GLY A 158 -4.97 -8.63 8.77
CA GLY A 158 -6.07 -8.18 9.62
C GLY A 158 -7.40 -8.10 8.89
N PRO A 159 -8.50 -8.00 9.67
CA PRO A 159 -9.84 -7.84 9.13
C PRO A 159 -9.92 -6.67 8.16
N GLY A 160 -10.64 -6.86 7.05
CA GLY A 160 -10.82 -5.85 6.01
C GLY A 160 -9.61 -5.55 5.13
N SER A 161 -8.45 -6.15 5.40
CA SER A 161 -7.33 -6.05 4.46
C SER A 161 -7.67 -6.71 3.12
N LEU A 162 -7.00 -6.30 2.04
CA LEU A 162 -7.20 -6.93 0.73
C LEU A 162 -7.02 -8.45 0.79
N TYR A 163 -6.04 -8.94 1.55
CA TYR A 163 -5.77 -10.38 1.69
C TYR A 163 -6.90 -11.12 2.43
N HIS A 164 -7.56 -10.46 3.39
CA HIS A 164 -8.78 -10.97 4.00
C HIS A 164 -9.92 -11.03 2.97
N LEU A 165 -10.14 -9.94 2.21
CA LEU A 165 -11.17 -9.89 1.17
C LEU A 165 -10.97 -10.97 0.10
N ILE A 166 -9.72 -11.18 -0.33
CA ILE A 166 -9.39 -12.23 -1.31
C ILE A 166 -9.70 -13.61 -0.74
N GLY A 167 -9.34 -13.87 0.53
CA GLY A 167 -9.64 -15.13 1.22
C GLY A 167 -11.13 -15.39 1.31
N GLU A 168 -11.92 -14.41 1.74
CA GLU A 168 -13.38 -14.50 1.81
C GLU A 168 -14.01 -14.70 0.41
N LYS A 169 -13.51 -13.98 -0.60
CA LYS A 169 -13.97 -14.15 -1.98
C LYS A 169 -13.65 -15.54 -2.50
N PHE A 170 -12.46 -16.04 -2.24
CA PHE A 170 -12.05 -17.40 -2.60
C PHE A 170 -12.94 -18.46 -1.92
N SER A 171 -13.20 -18.31 -0.61
CA SER A 171 -14.13 -19.16 0.14
C SER A 171 -15.52 -19.14 -0.49
N GLN A 172 -16.05 -17.96 -0.79
CA GLN A 172 -17.38 -17.77 -1.38
C GLN A 172 -17.56 -18.47 -2.73
N ILE A 173 -16.60 -18.28 -3.67
CA ILE A 173 -16.72 -18.84 -5.03
C ILE A 173 -16.42 -20.35 -5.08
N THR A 174 -15.52 -20.83 -4.23
CA THR A 174 -15.15 -22.26 -4.17
C THR A 174 -16.06 -23.08 -3.28
N LYS A 175 -16.89 -22.41 -2.45
CA LYS A 175 -17.77 -23.01 -1.43
C LYS A 175 -17.00 -23.87 -0.43
N VAL A 176 -15.76 -23.48 -0.11
CA VAL A 176 -14.90 -24.11 0.88
C VAL A 176 -14.83 -23.23 2.11
N GLN A 177 -15.12 -23.80 3.29
CA GLN A 177 -14.94 -23.10 4.55
C GLN A 177 -13.45 -23.01 4.91
N MET A 178 -13.02 -21.84 5.37
CA MET A 178 -11.67 -21.58 5.83
C MET A 178 -11.68 -20.79 7.13
N LEU A 179 -10.66 -21.01 7.98
CA LEU A 179 -10.49 -20.28 9.23
C LEU A 179 -9.56 -19.07 8.99
N HIS A 180 -10.09 -17.87 9.17
CA HIS A 180 -9.29 -16.65 9.07
C HIS A 180 -8.41 -16.44 10.31
N VAL A 181 -7.10 -16.16 10.08
CA VAL A 181 -6.11 -15.85 11.12
C VAL A 181 -5.47 -14.49 10.83
N PRO A 182 -5.81 -13.45 11.63
CA PRO A 182 -5.28 -12.10 11.41
C PRO A 182 -3.88 -11.91 12.00
N TYR A 183 -3.01 -11.22 11.27
CA TYR A 183 -1.66 -10.81 11.65
C TYR A 183 -1.49 -9.29 11.62
N LYS A 184 -0.47 -8.77 12.31
CA LYS A 184 -0.14 -7.34 12.28
C LYS A 184 0.57 -6.89 11.00
N GLY A 185 0.98 -7.83 10.12
CA GLY A 185 1.67 -7.56 8.87
C GLY A 185 2.16 -8.83 8.19
N ILE A 186 2.72 -8.70 6.98
CA ILE A 186 3.18 -9.83 6.16
C ILE A 186 4.35 -10.57 6.81
N ALA A 187 5.29 -9.88 7.48
CA ALA A 187 6.46 -10.55 8.05
C ALA A 187 6.10 -11.63 9.09
N PRO A 188 5.29 -11.36 10.14
CA PRO A 188 4.86 -12.41 11.07
C PRO A 188 3.97 -13.47 10.40
N LEU A 189 3.09 -13.09 9.46
CA LEU A 189 2.27 -14.03 8.70
C LEU A 189 3.14 -15.02 7.92
N LEU A 190 4.17 -14.53 7.21
CA LEU A 190 5.08 -15.34 6.43
C LEU A 190 5.89 -16.32 7.29
N SER A 191 6.33 -15.84 8.47
CA SER A 191 7.01 -16.71 9.45
C SER A 191 6.14 -17.90 9.87
N ASP A 192 4.87 -17.63 10.19
CA ASP A 192 3.93 -18.68 10.62
C ASP A 192 3.51 -19.60 9.47
N LEU A 193 3.41 -19.10 8.24
CA LEU A 193 3.17 -19.92 7.07
C LEU A 193 4.34 -20.88 6.81
N MET A 194 5.58 -20.38 6.88
CA MET A 194 6.78 -21.21 6.78
C MET A 194 6.89 -22.24 7.92
N GLY A 195 6.52 -21.82 9.13
CA GLY A 195 6.51 -22.67 10.33
C GLY A 195 5.33 -23.65 10.40
N GLY A 196 4.37 -23.57 9.47
CA GLY A 196 3.22 -24.46 9.41
C GLY A 196 2.12 -24.18 10.44
N GLN A 197 2.12 -22.99 11.07
CA GLN A 197 1.08 -22.57 12.01
C GLN A 197 -0.23 -22.20 11.31
N ILE A 198 -0.15 -21.78 10.05
CA ILE A 198 -1.30 -21.58 9.15
C ILE A 198 -1.09 -22.37 7.86
N ASP A 199 -2.17 -22.68 7.17
CA ASP A 199 -2.13 -23.55 5.99
C ASP A 199 -1.86 -22.80 4.70
N MET A 200 -2.42 -21.62 4.54
CA MET A 200 -2.33 -20.81 3.33
C MET A 200 -2.42 -19.32 3.58
N ALA A 201 -2.03 -18.53 2.59
CA ALA A 201 -2.23 -17.09 2.55
C ALA A 201 -2.28 -16.57 1.12
N PHE A 202 -2.99 -15.48 0.90
CA PHE A 202 -2.79 -14.63 -0.26
C PHE A 202 -1.72 -13.59 0.08
N LEU A 203 -0.65 -13.54 -0.70
CA LEU A 203 0.54 -12.72 -0.43
C LEU A 203 0.86 -11.83 -1.63
N PRO A 204 1.40 -10.61 -1.45
CA PRO A 204 1.83 -9.80 -2.59
C PRO A 204 3.06 -10.44 -3.26
N MET A 205 3.11 -10.43 -4.58
CA MET A 205 4.31 -10.83 -5.35
C MET A 205 5.37 -9.72 -5.30
N ALA A 206 5.73 -9.31 -4.08
CA ALA A 206 6.66 -8.21 -3.81
C ALA A 206 7.51 -8.48 -2.56
N GLY A 207 8.59 -7.72 -2.41
CA GLY A 207 9.51 -7.82 -1.27
C GLY A 207 10.23 -9.16 -1.23
N SER A 208 10.17 -9.85 -0.10
CA SER A 208 10.81 -11.16 0.09
C SER A 208 9.98 -12.36 -0.39
N ILE A 209 8.70 -12.16 -0.72
CA ILE A 209 7.79 -13.26 -1.06
C ILE A 209 8.25 -14.06 -2.28
N PRO A 210 8.62 -13.43 -3.42
CA PRO A 210 9.11 -14.17 -4.58
C PRO A 210 10.32 -15.05 -4.26
N ALA A 211 11.30 -14.50 -3.55
CA ALA A 211 12.49 -15.26 -3.14
C ALA A 211 12.13 -16.43 -2.20
N THR A 212 11.24 -16.20 -1.24
CA THR A 212 10.78 -17.23 -0.30
C THR A 212 10.11 -18.42 -1.02
N ILE A 213 9.34 -18.15 -2.09
CA ILE A 213 8.73 -19.18 -2.94
C ILE A 213 9.79 -19.87 -3.79
N MET A 214 10.70 -19.13 -4.42
CA MET A 214 11.73 -19.69 -5.28
C MET A 214 12.75 -20.54 -4.50
N ASP A 215 13.03 -20.17 -3.24
CA ASP A 215 13.83 -20.96 -2.31
C ASP A 215 13.10 -22.22 -1.79
N GLY A 216 11.85 -22.43 -2.18
CA GLY A 216 11.04 -23.58 -1.75
C GLY A 216 10.66 -23.57 -0.27
N LYS A 217 10.67 -22.42 0.40
CA LYS A 217 10.27 -22.30 1.82
C LYS A 217 8.75 -22.34 2.00
N ILE A 218 8.01 -21.92 0.98
CA ILE A 218 6.55 -22.06 0.84
C ILE A 218 6.24 -22.42 -0.61
N GLN A 219 5.06 -23.04 -0.84
CA GLN A 219 4.62 -23.41 -2.19
C GLN A 219 3.66 -22.35 -2.74
N GLY A 220 4.01 -21.68 -3.85
CA GLY A 220 3.10 -20.86 -4.64
C GLY A 220 2.21 -21.72 -5.54
N LEU A 221 0.92 -21.39 -5.65
CA LEU A 221 -0.05 -22.15 -6.46
C LEU A 221 -0.56 -21.38 -7.68
N ALA A 222 -1.03 -20.14 -7.53
CA ALA A 222 -1.59 -19.34 -8.60
C ALA A 222 -1.58 -17.84 -8.25
N VAL A 223 -1.45 -16.96 -9.23
CA VAL A 223 -1.56 -15.49 -9.06
C VAL A 223 -3.00 -15.04 -9.27
N THR A 224 -3.46 -14.08 -8.45
CA THR A 224 -4.81 -13.51 -8.54
C THR A 224 -4.88 -12.46 -9.65
N SER A 225 -4.85 -12.90 -10.89
CA SER A 225 -4.87 -12.04 -12.08
C SER A 225 -5.51 -12.77 -13.26
N LYS A 226 -5.84 -12.02 -14.31
CA LYS A 226 -6.33 -12.56 -15.59
C LYS A 226 -5.21 -13.16 -16.44
N THR A 227 -3.99 -12.69 -16.26
CA THR A 227 -2.82 -13.12 -17.01
C THR A 227 -1.71 -13.60 -16.08
N PRO A 228 -0.87 -14.55 -16.49
CA PRO A 228 0.30 -14.96 -15.72
C PRO A 228 1.19 -13.77 -15.38
N HIS A 229 1.87 -13.83 -14.25
CA HIS A 229 2.80 -12.80 -13.83
C HIS A 229 3.99 -12.70 -14.82
N ALA A 230 4.40 -11.48 -15.16
CA ALA A 230 5.44 -11.24 -16.18
C ALA A 230 6.76 -11.97 -15.88
N LEU A 231 7.20 -11.99 -14.61
CA LEU A 231 8.46 -12.60 -14.17
C LEU A 231 8.31 -14.05 -13.70
N PHE A 232 7.13 -14.47 -13.23
CA PHE A 232 6.87 -15.76 -12.61
C PHE A 232 5.82 -16.54 -13.38
N LYS A 233 6.11 -16.80 -14.66
CA LYS A 233 5.19 -17.44 -15.64
C LYS A 233 4.77 -18.86 -15.27
N GLN A 234 5.50 -19.51 -14.36
CA GLN A 234 5.18 -20.85 -13.85
C GLN A 234 3.90 -20.88 -12.99
N PHE A 235 3.45 -19.74 -12.47
CA PHE A 235 2.21 -19.67 -11.71
C PHE A 235 1.05 -19.31 -12.64
N PRO A 236 0.03 -20.17 -12.71
CA PRO A 236 -1.15 -19.88 -13.54
C PRO A 236 -1.92 -18.67 -13.01
N ALA A 237 -2.62 -17.99 -13.90
CA ALA A 237 -3.52 -16.89 -13.58
C ALA A 237 -4.84 -17.46 -13.04
N MET A 238 -5.17 -17.17 -11.79
CA MET A 238 -6.36 -17.72 -11.12
C MET A 238 -7.65 -17.26 -11.78
N ALA A 239 -7.75 -15.99 -12.19
CA ALA A 239 -8.94 -15.46 -12.86
C ALA A 239 -9.15 -16.00 -14.30
N ALA A 240 -8.17 -16.71 -14.86
CA ALA A 240 -8.34 -17.47 -16.11
C ALA A 240 -8.86 -18.90 -15.88
N MET A 241 -8.94 -19.36 -14.63
CA MET A 241 -9.49 -20.68 -14.30
C MET A 241 -11.02 -20.62 -14.28
N LYS A 242 -11.67 -21.69 -14.78
CA LYS A 242 -13.12 -21.78 -14.81
C LYS A 242 -13.74 -21.64 -13.42
N GLY A 243 -14.67 -20.70 -13.27
CA GLY A 243 -15.37 -20.40 -12.01
C GLY A 243 -14.55 -19.51 -11.03
N MET A 244 -13.38 -19.03 -11.45
CA MET A 244 -12.54 -18.13 -10.66
C MET A 244 -12.32 -16.76 -11.32
N GLU A 245 -13.15 -16.37 -12.27
CA GLU A 245 -13.05 -15.14 -13.05
C GLU A 245 -13.05 -13.88 -12.16
N ALA A 246 -13.66 -13.98 -10.97
CA ALA A 246 -13.69 -12.91 -9.97
C ALA A 246 -12.40 -12.78 -9.13
N MET A 247 -11.42 -13.67 -9.32
CA MET A 247 -10.13 -13.65 -8.60
C MET A 247 -9.08 -12.77 -9.31
N ASP A 248 -9.48 -11.58 -9.75
CA ASP A 248 -8.62 -10.58 -10.38
C ASP A 248 -8.32 -9.46 -9.39
N PHE A 249 -7.23 -9.62 -8.65
CA PHE A 249 -6.82 -8.69 -7.61
C PHE A 249 -5.35 -8.28 -7.80
N ASP A 250 -5.13 -6.99 -7.84
CA ASP A 250 -3.82 -6.37 -7.76
C ASP A 250 -3.77 -5.39 -6.59
N ILE A 251 -2.58 -5.04 -6.17
CA ILE A 251 -2.37 -4.03 -5.15
C ILE A 251 -1.34 -3.03 -5.65
N TRP A 252 -1.64 -1.76 -5.56
CA TRP A 252 -0.68 -0.71 -5.88
C TRP A 252 0.00 -0.16 -4.61
N ALA A 253 1.20 0.38 -4.80
CA ALA A 253 1.93 1.13 -3.80
C ALA A 253 2.11 2.57 -4.26
N GLY A 254 1.90 3.51 -3.34
CA GLY A 254 1.99 4.93 -3.59
C GLY A 254 2.38 5.73 -2.35
N VAL A 255 2.56 7.02 -2.52
CA VAL A 255 2.77 7.98 -1.44
C VAL A 255 1.61 8.94 -1.39
N GLN A 256 1.12 9.22 -0.21
CA GLN A 256 0.02 10.14 0.03
C GLN A 256 0.34 11.15 1.13
N VAL A 257 -0.41 12.24 1.10
CA VAL A 257 -0.38 13.35 2.05
C VAL A 257 -1.80 13.67 2.53
N HIS A 258 -1.91 14.52 3.54
CA HIS A 258 -3.20 15.06 3.99
C HIS A 258 -3.88 15.85 2.85
N LYS A 259 -5.21 15.74 2.71
CA LYS A 259 -5.99 16.36 1.61
C LYS A 259 -5.79 17.88 1.45
N ASN A 260 -5.51 18.57 2.56
CA ASN A 260 -5.32 20.04 2.56
C ASN A 260 -3.86 20.44 2.28
N THR A 261 -2.96 19.50 1.96
CA THR A 261 -1.59 19.84 1.56
C THR A 261 -1.61 20.71 0.30
N PRO A 262 -0.87 21.83 0.29
CA PRO A 262 -0.86 22.78 -0.85
C PRO A 262 -0.42 22.08 -2.16
N ASP A 263 -1.05 22.42 -3.26
CA ASP A 263 -0.81 21.76 -4.56
C ASP A 263 0.63 21.96 -5.06
N ALA A 264 1.28 23.07 -4.74
CA ALA A 264 2.70 23.28 -5.05
C ALA A 264 3.60 22.29 -4.31
N VAL A 265 3.28 21.98 -3.06
CA VAL A 265 3.97 20.95 -2.24
C VAL A 265 3.73 19.58 -2.82
N VAL A 266 2.47 19.24 -3.15
CA VAL A 266 2.13 17.95 -3.79
C VAL A 266 2.90 17.79 -5.10
N SER A 267 2.98 18.84 -5.93
CA SER A 267 3.73 18.80 -7.19
C SER A 267 5.24 18.59 -7.00
N THR A 268 5.83 19.21 -5.96
CA THR A 268 7.25 19.02 -5.63
C THR A 268 7.53 17.59 -5.19
N LEU A 269 6.71 17.05 -4.29
CA LEU A 269 6.80 15.66 -3.84
C LEU A 269 6.57 14.67 -4.99
N ASN A 270 5.56 14.90 -5.84
CA ASN A 270 5.24 14.07 -6.99
C ASN A 270 6.48 13.89 -7.90
N LYS A 271 7.12 14.99 -8.29
CA LYS A 271 8.34 14.95 -9.12
C LYS A 271 9.47 14.19 -8.44
N ALA A 272 9.67 14.37 -7.14
CA ALA A 272 10.73 13.72 -6.39
C ALA A 272 10.53 12.20 -6.29
N PHE A 273 9.34 11.73 -5.97
CA PHE A 273 9.06 10.29 -5.85
C PHE A 273 9.07 9.56 -7.19
N TYR A 274 8.55 10.16 -8.26
CA TYR A 274 8.67 9.54 -9.58
C TYR A 274 10.11 9.53 -10.07
N ALA A 275 10.88 10.61 -9.86
CA ALA A 275 12.29 10.61 -10.18
C ALA A 275 13.09 9.55 -9.40
N ALA A 276 12.72 9.29 -8.14
CA ALA A 276 13.31 8.22 -7.33
C ALA A 276 12.96 6.83 -7.90
N ALA A 277 11.72 6.60 -8.32
CA ALA A 277 11.28 5.34 -8.90
C ALA A 277 11.95 5.04 -10.27
N GLU A 278 12.36 6.08 -11.01
CA GLU A 278 13.04 5.97 -12.31
C GLU A 278 14.58 5.80 -12.20
N VAL A 279 15.17 5.93 -10.99
CA VAL A 279 16.60 5.63 -10.80
C VAL A 279 16.84 4.16 -11.16
N PRO A 280 17.82 3.84 -12.05
CA PRO A 280 17.98 2.49 -12.59
C PRO A 280 18.11 1.40 -11.54
N GLU A 281 18.88 1.62 -10.46
CA GLU A 281 19.03 0.67 -9.38
C GLU A 281 17.72 0.49 -8.60
N THR A 282 17.01 1.58 -8.31
CA THR A 282 15.70 1.53 -7.61
C THR A 282 14.69 0.82 -8.48
N ARG A 283 14.55 1.19 -9.75
CA ARG A 283 13.64 0.53 -10.70
C ARG A 283 13.94 -0.97 -10.82
N LYS A 284 15.21 -1.34 -11.03
CA LYS A 284 15.64 -2.75 -11.09
C LYS A 284 15.32 -3.52 -9.82
N ALA A 285 15.48 -2.90 -8.64
CA ALA A 285 15.15 -3.53 -7.38
C ALA A 285 13.62 -3.76 -7.23
N LEU A 286 12.80 -2.78 -7.64
CA LEU A 286 11.34 -2.90 -7.61
C LEU A 286 10.86 -3.99 -8.57
N GLU A 287 11.30 -3.98 -9.82
CA GLU A 287 10.94 -4.97 -10.84
C GLU A 287 11.47 -6.36 -10.46
N GLY A 288 12.71 -6.47 -9.99
CA GLY A 288 13.32 -7.73 -9.55
C GLY A 288 12.64 -8.35 -8.34
N SER A 289 11.90 -7.58 -7.56
CA SER A 289 11.06 -8.09 -6.46
C SER A 289 9.61 -8.39 -6.86
N GLY A 290 9.30 -8.45 -8.16
CA GLY A 290 7.98 -8.88 -8.66
C GLY A 290 6.99 -7.75 -8.89
N ASN A 291 7.42 -6.49 -8.82
CA ASN A 291 6.52 -5.37 -9.06
C ASN A 291 6.56 -4.89 -10.52
N VAL A 292 5.47 -4.33 -10.98
CA VAL A 292 5.40 -3.54 -12.21
C VAL A 292 5.54 -2.07 -11.83
N VAL A 293 6.62 -1.42 -12.26
CA VAL A 293 6.81 0.02 -12.06
C VAL A 293 5.87 0.78 -13.00
N LEU A 294 5.08 1.67 -12.44
CA LEU A 294 4.09 2.44 -13.16
C LEU A 294 4.71 3.73 -13.74
N PRO A 295 4.22 4.20 -14.89
CA PRO A 295 4.67 5.47 -15.46
C PRO A 295 4.31 6.64 -14.54
N SER A 296 5.08 7.73 -14.64
CA SER A 296 4.77 8.95 -13.90
C SER A 296 3.45 9.56 -14.35
N ARG A 297 2.72 10.10 -13.37
CA ARG A 297 1.43 10.78 -13.54
C ARG A 297 1.46 12.13 -12.84
N THR A 298 0.78 13.09 -13.41
CA THR A 298 0.56 14.41 -12.78
C THR A 298 -0.36 14.29 -11.56
N PRO A 299 -0.34 15.23 -10.61
CA PRO A 299 -1.28 15.24 -9.49
C PRO A 299 -2.76 15.22 -9.91
N ALA A 300 -3.10 15.85 -11.05
CA ALA A 300 -4.46 15.84 -11.59
C ALA A 300 -4.88 14.43 -12.07
N GLU A 301 -4.02 13.74 -12.80
CA GLU A 301 -4.25 12.35 -13.23
C GLU A 301 -4.34 11.41 -12.03
N LEU A 302 -3.50 11.61 -11.00
CA LEU A 302 -3.54 10.83 -9.77
C LEU A 302 -4.83 11.02 -8.99
N ALA A 303 -5.40 12.22 -8.98
CA ALA A 303 -6.70 12.47 -8.35
C ALA A 303 -7.82 11.63 -8.99
N LEU A 304 -7.85 11.53 -10.33
CA LEU A 304 -8.81 10.72 -11.05
C LEU A 304 -8.59 9.21 -10.80
N VAL A 305 -7.33 8.78 -10.84
CA VAL A 305 -6.97 7.38 -10.52
C VAL A 305 -7.39 7.04 -9.10
N TYR A 306 -7.08 7.89 -8.12
CA TYR A 306 -7.42 7.64 -6.72
C TYR A 306 -8.92 7.54 -6.49
N GLN A 307 -9.71 8.42 -7.11
CA GLN A 307 -11.17 8.34 -7.05
C GLN A 307 -11.70 7.01 -7.63
N SER A 308 -11.22 6.60 -8.79
CA SER A 308 -11.58 5.33 -9.41
C SER A 308 -11.22 4.12 -8.54
N GLU A 309 -10.04 4.16 -7.90
CA GLU A 309 -9.60 3.10 -6.99
C GLU A 309 -10.48 3.04 -5.72
N ILE A 310 -10.86 4.18 -5.15
CA ILE A 310 -11.80 4.23 -4.02
C ILE A 310 -13.11 3.53 -4.40
N GLU A 311 -13.68 3.84 -5.55
CA GLU A 311 -14.92 3.24 -6.03
C GLU A 311 -14.77 1.73 -6.27
N ARG A 312 -13.67 1.32 -6.91
CA ARG A 312 -13.34 -0.09 -7.17
C ARG A 312 -13.29 -0.90 -5.87
N TYR A 313 -12.52 -0.45 -4.88
CA TYR A 313 -12.37 -1.19 -3.62
C TYR A 313 -13.64 -1.17 -2.76
N ARG A 314 -14.41 -0.08 -2.79
CA ARG A 314 -15.75 -0.04 -2.17
C ARG A 314 -16.70 -1.06 -2.80
N ALA A 315 -16.68 -1.21 -4.11
CA ALA A 315 -17.48 -2.21 -4.80
C ALA A 315 -17.05 -3.64 -4.44
N ILE A 316 -15.74 -3.91 -4.33
CA ILE A 316 -15.22 -5.20 -3.87
C ILE A 316 -15.69 -5.49 -2.45
N ALA A 317 -15.49 -4.58 -1.50
CA ALA A 317 -15.92 -4.73 -0.11
C ALA A 317 -17.43 -5.02 0.00
N LYS A 318 -18.25 -4.31 -0.77
CA LYS A 318 -19.69 -4.53 -0.84
C LYS A 318 -20.03 -5.93 -1.39
N SER A 319 -19.28 -6.44 -2.38
CA SER A 319 -19.56 -7.74 -3.02
C SER A 319 -19.40 -8.93 -2.08
N ILE A 320 -18.61 -8.80 -1.02
CA ILE A 320 -18.42 -9.81 0.02
C ILE A 320 -19.16 -9.48 1.32
N ASN A 321 -20.01 -8.45 1.30
CA ASN A 321 -20.74 -7.97 2.48
C ASN A 321 -19.83 -7.68 3.69
N LEU A 322 -18.68 -7.00 3.43
CA LEU A 322 -17.72 -6.64 4.47
C LEU A 322 -18.41 -5.83 5.58
N GLN A 323 -18.32 -6.34 6.81
CA GLN A 323 -18.84 -5.66 8.00
C GLN A 323 -17.67 -5.13 8.84
N PRO A 324 -17.78 -3.93 9.43
CA PRO A 324 -16.82 -3.45 10.40
C PRO A 324 -16.72 -4.36 11.62
N GLN A 325 -15.51 -4.68 12.04
CA GLN A 325 -15.20 -5.53 13.20
C GLN A 325 -14.44 -4.73 14.27
#